data_ca3ddc25fbc9b637d5ec233e15cd3797
#
_entry.id   ca3ddc25fbc9b637d5ec233e15cd3797
#
_cell.length_a   1.000
_cell.length_b   1.000
_cell.length_c   1.000
_cell.angle_alpha   90.00
_cell.angle_beta   90.00
_cell.angle_gamma   90.00
#
_symmetry.space_group_name_H-M   'P 1'
#
loop_
_entity.id
_entity.type
_entity.pdbx_description
1 polymer ?
#
loop_
_entity_poly.entity_id
_entity_poly.type
_entity_poly.pdbx_seq_one_letter_code
_entity_poly.pdbx_strand_id
1 'polypeptide(L)'
;PYPVSDKTKKLVSPSGSWQLAVTTKSDKKEAAAEFVKFATNTESSEIISLGNSVLPIRKSTIKNIKDKVSEPLRFLMEQNAVSARPRPVVVAYPQVSRAFQQAMQDISYYKDNPDVQKVLDARAKEMQTAIDQSLNK
;
A
#
# COMPACT_ATOMS: atom_id res chain seq x y z
N PRO A 1 -10.90 4.75 4.77
CA PRO A 1 -10.95 5.15 3.36
C PRO A 1 -10.83 6.65 3.21
N TYR A 2 -10.33 7.10 2.07
CA TYR A 2 -10.30 8.53 1.76
C TYR A 2 -11.71 9.08 1.61
N PRO A 3 -11.95 10.33 2.01
CA PRO A 3 -13.22 10.97 1.78
C PRO A 3 -13.51 11.09 0.28
N VAL A 4 -14.77 10.99 -0.08
CA VAL A 4 -15.23 11.16 -1.46
C VAL A 4 -16.09 12.41 -1.58
N SER A 5 -15.99 13.11 -2.69
CA SER A 5 -16.78 14.32 -2.96
C SER A 5 -18.26 14.03 -3.24
N ASP A 6 -18.60 12.77 -3.51
CA ASP A 6 -19.92 12.34 -3.91
C ASP A 6 -20.25 10.97 -3.28
N LYS A 7 -21.41 10.86 -2.63
CA LYS A 7 -21.88 9.64 -1.97
C LYS A 7 -22.10 8.46 -2.94
N THR A 8 -22.19 8.71 -4.24
CA THR A 8 -22.32 7.66 -5.25
C THR A 8 -20.98 7.00 -5.58
N LYS A 9 -19.86 7.63 -5.24
CA LYS A 9 -18.53 7.10 -5.49
C LYS A 9 -18.13 6.05 -4.45
N LYS A 10 -17.48 4.99 -4.90
CA LYS A 10 -16.95 3.96 -4.01
C LYS A 10 -15.81 4.52 -3.17
N LEU A 11 -15.86 4.22 -1.87
CA LEU A 11 -14.74 4.47 -0.96
C LEU A 11 -13.54 3.64 -1.38
N VAL A 12 -12.38 4.25 -1.44
CA VAL A 12 -11.11 3.62 -1.81
C VAL A 12 -10.02 3.99 -0.81
N SER A 13 -9.21 3.02 -0.44
CA SER A 13 -7.96 3.24 0.30
C SER A 13 -6.83 2.50 -0.40
N PRO A 14 -5.66 3.12 -0.62
CA PRO A 14 -4.53 2.40 -1.16
C PRO A 14 -4.08 1.34 -0.16
N SER A 15 -3.84 0.13 -0.67
CA SER A 15 -3.28 -0.96 0.09
C SER A 15 -1.77 -1.05 -0.14
N GLY A 16 -1.01 -1.19 0.93
CA GLY A 16 0.41 -1.46 0.92
C GLY A 16 0.78 -2.34 2.10
N SER A 17 1.83 -3.14 1.97
CA SER A 17 2.31 -3.97 3.06
C SER A 17 3.80 -4.31 2.88
N TRP A 18 4.40 -4.82 3.95
CA TRP A 18 5.67 -5.50 3.89
C TRP A 18 5.51 -6.85 3.22
N GLN A 19 6.49 -7.24 2.42
CA GLN A 19 6.45 -8.49 1.66
C GLN A 19 7.72 -9.28 1.91
N LEU A 20 7.57 -10.59 2.02
CA LEU A 20 8.66 -11.54 2.04
C LEU A 20 8.80 -12.16 0.66
N ALA A 21 10.00 -12.18 0.12
CA ALA A 21 10.29 -12.77 -1.19
C ALA A 21 11.59 -13.59 -1.15
N VAL A 22 11.61 -14.65 -1.94
CA VAL A 22 12.82 -15.44 -2.17
C VAL A 22 13.52 -14.90 -3.42
N THR A 23 14.77 -14.46 -3.29
CA THR A 23 15.52 -13.92 -4.41
C THR A 23 15.93 -15.02 -5.39
N THR A 24 15.99 -14.70 -6.68
CA THR A 24 16.42 -15.64 -7.72
C THR A 24 17.88 -16.09 -7.56
N LYS A 25 18.71 -15.27 -6.92
CA LYS A 25 20.13 -15.53 -6.67
C LYS A 25 20.40 -16.36 -5.40
N SER A 26 19.38 -16.67 -4.60
CA SER A 26 19.56 -17.51 -3.41
C SER A 26 19.94 -18.92 -3.83
N ASP A 27 20.92 -19.48 -3.16
CA ASP A 27 21.30 -20.91 -3.25
C ASP A 27 20.50 -21.79 -2.27
N LYS A 28 19.69 -21.19 -1.39
CA LYS A 28 18.85 -21.84 -0.38
C LYS A 28 17.36 -21.58 -0.61
N LYS A 29 16.91 -21.66 -1.86
CA LYS A 29 15.52 -21.28 -2.24
C LYS A 29 14.45 -22.09 -1.50
N GLU A 30 14.65 -23.38 -1.33
CA GLU A 30 13.71 -24.27 -0.64
C GLU A 30 13.55 -23.88 0.83
N ALA A 31 14.68 -23.74 1.55
CA ALA A 31 14.65 -23.31 2.94
C ALA A 31 14.04 -21.90 3.10
N ALA A 32 14.36 -20.98 2.20
CA ALA A 32 13.77 -19.65 2.21
C ALA A 32 12.25 -19.69 1.93
N ALA A 33 11.79 -20.56 1.03
CA ALA A 33 10.37 -20.75 0.77
C ALA A 33 9.64 -21.33 1.99
N GLU A 34 10.22 -22.29 2.69
CA GLU A 34 9.66 -22.83 3.94
C GLU A 34 9.60 -21.76 5.03
N PHE A 35 10.63 -20.91 5.15
CA PHE A 35 10.59 -19.76 6.07
C PHE A 35 9.44 -18.81 5.73
N VAL A 36 9.25 -18.46 4.45
CA VAL A 36 8.12 -17.60 4.02
C VAL A 36 6.78 -18.23 4.37
N LYS A 37 6.60 -19.53 4.13
CA LYS A 37 5.38 -20.26 4.51
C LYS A 37 5.14 -20.20 6.02
N PHE A 38 6.18 -20.46 6.81
CA PHE A 38 6.12 -20.37 8.28
C PHE A 38 5.76 -18.95 8.73
N ALA A 39 6.49 -17.93 8.27
CA ALA A 39 6.29 -16.54 8.67
C ALA A 39 4.92 -15.96 8.25
N THR A 40 4.28 -16.55 7.24
CA THR A 40 2.98 -16.11 6.74
C THR A 40 1.83 -17.08 7.01
N ASN A 41 2.02 -18.12 7.82
CA ASN A 41 0.95 -19.03 8.22
C ASN A 41 -0.05 -18.33 9.17
N THR A 42 -1.14 -18.99 9.52
CA THR A 42 -2.21 -18.40 10.35
C THR A 42 -1.67 -18.03 11.75
N GLU A 43 -0.94 -18.91 12.39
CA GLU A 43 -0.40 -18.72 13.75
C GLU A 43 0.59 -17.55 13.80
N SER A 44 1.61 -17.56 12.93
CA SER A 44 2.58 -16.46 12.84
C SER A 44 1.89 -15.12 12.52
N SER A 45 0.89 -15.13 11.63
CA SER A 45 0.12 -13.96 11.30
C SER A 45 -0.71 -13.43 12.48
N GLU A 46 -1.24 -14.31 13.35
CA GLU A 46 -1.90 -13.91 14.59
C GLU A 46 -0.93 -13.23 15.55
N ILE A 47 0.22 -13.85 15.79
CA ILE A 47 1.26 -13.31 16.68
C ILE A 47 1.71 -11.93 16.20
N ILE A 48 2.01 -11.79 14.91
CA ILE A 48 2.46 -10.54 14.32
C ILE A 48 1.35 -9.46 14.41
N SER A 49 0.11 -9.82 14.10
CA SER A 49 -1.00 -8.87 14.11
C SER A 49 -1.32 -8.37 15.51
N LEU A 50 -1.35 -9.27 16.50
CA LEU A 50 -1.62 -8.91 17.89
C LEU A 50 -0.44 -8.15 18.52
N GLY A 51 0.79 -8.59 18.26
CA GLY A 51 1.99 -7.98 18.86
C GLY A 51 2.32 -6.59 18.32
N ASN A 52 2.04 -6.35 17.03
CA ASN A 52 2.39 -5.09 16.36
C ASN A 52 1.17 -4.22 15.99
N SER A 53 -0.03 -4.65 16.35
CA SER A 53 -1.29 -3.93 16.00
C SER A 53 -1.42 -3.67 14.48
N VAL A 54 -1.01 -4.64 13.65
CA VAL A 54 -1.07 -4.54 12.19
C VAL A 54 -2.19 -5.39 11.61
N LEU A 55 -2.67 -5.00 10.43
CA LEU A 55 -3.73 -5.74 9.75
C LEU A 55 -3.26 -7.14 9.35
N PRO A 56 -4.04 -8.19 9.66
CA PRO A 56 -3.71 -9.55 9.27
C PRO A 56 -3.85 -9.75 7.76
N ILE A 57 -2.99 -10.61 7.22
CA ILE A 57 -2.92 -10.91 5.78
C ILE A 57 -3.81 -12.09 5.35
N ARG A 58 -4.33 -12.87 6.31
CA ARG A 58 -5.13 -14.06 6.05
C ARG A 58 -6.55 -13.92 6.60
N LYS A 59 -7.53 -14.42 5.83
CA LYS A 59 -8.93 -14.46 6.28
C LYS A 59 -9.11 -15.33 7.53
N SER A 60 -8.36 -16.43 7.65
CA SER A 60 -8.35 -17.28 8.84
C SER A 60 -7.89 -16.53 10.08
N THR A 61 -6.81 -15.75 9.97
CA THR A 61 -6.31 -14.91 11.05
C THR A 61 -7.35 -13.85 11.45
N ILE A 62 -7.96 -13.16 10.48
CA ILE A 62 -9.03 -12.19 10.75
C ILE A 62 -10.12 -12.82 11.61
N LYS A 63 -10.61 -14.00 11.22
CA LYS A 63 -11.64 -14.73 11.95
C LYS A 63 -11.23 -15.03 13.40
N ASN A 64 -9.97 -15.41 13.62
CA ASN A 64 -9.48 -15.85 14.92
C ASN A 64 -9.20 -14.69 15.90
N ILE A 65 -8.87 -13.50 15.38
CA ILE A 65 -8.43 -12.39 16.24
C ILE A 65 -9.38 -11.20 16.30
N LYS A 66 -10.44 -11.16 15.48
CA LYS A 66 -11.35 -10.01 15.40
C LYS A 66 -11.91 -9.55 16.76
N ASP A 67 -12.13 -10.49 17.68
CA ASP A 67 -12.64 -10.22 19.01
C ASP A 67 -11.55 -10.02 20.09
N LYS A 68 -10.28 -10.16 19.68
CA LYS A 68 -9.10 -10.00 20.55
C LYS A 68 -8.35 -8.69 20.31
N VAL A 69 -8.73 -7.94 19.27
CA VAL A 69 -8.08 -6.68 18.89
C VAL A 69 -8.86 -5.48 19.42
N SER A 70 -8.18 -4.33 19.50
CA SER A 70 -8.81 -3.06 19.85
C SER A 70 -9.88 -2.67 18.82
N GLU A 71 -10.87 -1.86 19.25
CA GLU A 71 -11.93 -1.38 18.37
C GLU A 71 -11.40 -0.65 17.12
N PRO A 72 -10.40 0.27 17.21
CA PRO A 72 -9.83 0.90 16.03
C PRO A 72 -9.24 -0.10 15.03
N LEU A 73 -8.54 -1.13 15.51
CA LEU A 73 -7.96 -2.13 14.62
C LEU A 73 -9.03 -3.00 13.96
N ARG A 74 -10.08 -3.38 14.69
CA ARG A 74 -11.23 -4.11 14.14
C ARG A 74 -11.92 -3.29 13.04
N PHE A 75 -12.18 -2.01 13.29
CA PHE A 75 -12.73 -1.09 12.29
C PHE A 75 -11.86 -1.03 11.04
N LEU A 76 -10.53 -0.91 11.18
CA LEU A 76 -9.61 -0.91 10.05
C LEU A 76 -9.60 -2.23 9.28
N MET A 77 -9.73 -3.38 9.96
CA MET A 77 -9.86 -4.70 9.31
C MET A 77 -11.10 -4.76 8.43
N GLU A 78 -12.24 -4.29 8.93
CA GLU A 78 -13.52 -4.25 8.19
C GLU A 78 -13.44 -3.28 7.01
N GLN A 79 -12.89 -2.08 7.21
CA GLN A 79 -12.70 -1.10 6.14
C GLN A 79 -11.75 -1.59 5.05
N ASN A 80 -10.65 -2.24 5.43
CA ASN A 80 -9.71 -2.82 4.47
C ASN A 80 -10.38 -3.85 3.56
N ALA A 81 -11.27 -4.67 4.11
CA ALA A 81 -11.96 -5.71 3.35
C ALA A 81 -12.83 -5.15 2.19
N VAL A 82 -13.39 -3.94 2.35
CA VAL A 82 -14.32 -3.34 1.37
C VAL A 82 -13.70 -2.23 0.52
N SER A 83 -12.74 -1.49 1.06
CA SER A 83 -12.20 -0.29 0.42
C SER A 83 -10.78 -0.41 -0.11
N ALA A 84 -10.02 -1.42 0.31
CA ALA A 84 -8.62 -1.56 -0.11
C ALA A 84 -8.48 -1.81 -1.61
N ARG A 85 -7.56 -1.11 -2.23
CA ARG A 85 -7.16 -1.31 -3.63
C ARG A 85 -5.65 -1.34 -3.73
N PRO A 86 -5.07 -2.27 -4.50
CA PRO A 86 -3.64 -2.26 -4.75
C PRO A 86 -3.26 -1.00 -5.52
N ARG A 87 -2.04 -0.56 -5.32
CA ARG A 87 -1.45 0.47 -6.16
C ARG A 87 -1.30 -0.04 -7.60
N PRO A 88 -1.29 0.85 -8.61
CA PRO A 88 -1.11 0.45 -10.01
C PRO A 88 0.16 -0.39 -10.20
N VAL A 89 0.02 -1.51 -10.93
CA VAL A 89 1.16 -2.39 -11.26
C VAL A 89 1.77 -1.90 -12.57
N VAL A 90 2.61 -0.88 -12.47
CA VAL A 90 3.34 -0.33 -13.63
C VAL A 90 4.82 -0.23 -13.28
N VAL A 91 5.69 -0.49 -14.26
CA VAL A 91 7.16 -0.45 -14.07
C VAL A 91 7.62 0.94 -13.63
N ALA A 92 6.96 1.99 -14.11
CA ALA A 92 7.23 3.38 -13.76
C ALA A 92 6.72 3.80 -12.35
N TYR A 93 6.13 2.89 -11.56
CA TYR A 93 5.54 3.28 -10.27
C TYR A 93 6.51 3.99 -9.31
N PRO A 94 7.80 3.64 -9.21
CA PRO A 94 8.75 4.40 -8.39
C PRO A 94 8.88 5.88 -8.82
N GLN A 95 8.88 6.17 -10.11
CA GLN A 95 8.92 7.53 -10.66
C GLN A 95 7.60 8.28 -10.37
N VAL A 96 6.47 7.62 -10.56
CA VAL A 96 5.13 8.15 -10.23
C VAL A 96 5.06 8.51 -8.74
N SER A 97 5.50 7.61 -7.86
CA SER A 97 5.51 7.83 -6.41
C SER A 97 6.41 9.01 -6.02
N ARG A 98 7.59 9.14 -6.65
CA ARG A 98 8.51 10.26 -6.42
C ARG A 98 7.90 11.58 -6.87
N ALA A 99 7.33 11.65 -8.06
CA ALA A 99 6.70 12.85 -8.58
C ALA A 99 5.51 13.31 -7.69
N PHE A 100 4.72 12.36 -7.19
CA PHE A 100 3.65 12.66 -6.23
C PHE A 100 4.20 13.20 -4.91
N GLN A 101 5.23 12.56 -4.34
CA GLN A 101 5.88 13.03 -3.12
C GLN A 101 6.44 14.44 -3.30
N GLN A 102 7.07 14.72 -4.44
CA GLN A 102 7.60 16.05 -4.75
C GLN A 102 6.49 17.09 -4.88
N ALA A 103 5.34 16.74 -5.50
CA ALA A 103 4.18 17.63 -5.53
C ALA A 103 3.75 18.04 -4.12
N MET A 104 3.63 17.07 -3.22
CA MET A 104 3.22 17.32 -1.84
C MET A 104 4.23 18.23 -1.10
N GLN A 105 5.54 18.00 -1.32
CA GLN A 105 6.59 18.83 -0.75
C GLN A 105 6.56 20.26 -1.30
N ASP A 106 6.47 20.42 -2.62
CA ASP A 106 6.42 21.73 -3.28
C ASP A 106 5.22 22.55 -2.83
N ILE A 107 4.10 21.91 -2.55
CA ILE A 107 2.86 22.57 -2.09
C ILE A 107 2.93 22.88 -0.59
N SER A 108 3.44 21.96 0.23
CA SER A 108 3.27 22.04 1.69
C SER A 108 4.47 22.60 2.45
N TYR A 109 5.71 22.44 1.92
CA TYR A 109 6.92 22.72 2.72
C TYR A 109 7.86 23.75 2.14
N TYR A 110 7.92 23.93 0.82
CA TYR A 110 9.04 24.68 0.21
C TYR A 110 8.68 26.00 -0.44
N LYS A 111 7.42 26.38 -0.49
CA LYS A 111 6.99 27.60 -1.15
C LYS A 111 5.91 28.33 -0.36
N ASP A 112 6.16 29.61 -0.09
CA ASP A 112 5.10 30.50 0.37
C ASP A 112 4.12 30.73 -0.78
N ASN A 113 2.85 30.39 -0.54
CA ASN A 113 1.73 30.60 -1.47
C ASN A 113 1.97 30.04 -2.88
N PRO A 114 2.23 28.72 -3.04
CA PRO A 114 2.47 28.12 -4.34
C PRO A 114 1.22 28.12 -5.22
N ASP A 115 1.40 28.24 -6.53
CA ASP A 115 0.36 27.93 -7.49
C ASP A 115 0.13 26.41 -7.52
N VAL A 116 -0.81 25.94 -6.69
CA VAL A 116 -1.10 24.52 -6.46
C VAL A 116 -1.46 23.82 -7.77
N GLN A 117 -2.29 24.43 -8.61
CA GLN A 117 -2.72 23.82 -9.88
C GLN A 117 -1.53 23.63 -10.82
N LYS A 118 -0.68 24.64 -10.96
CA LYS A 118 0.51 24.55 -11.80
C LYS A 118 1.49 23.46 -11.33
N VAL A 119 1.67 23.30 -10.01
CA VAL A 119 2.50 22.22 -9.45
C VAL A 119 1.89 20.86 -9.79
N LEU A 120 0.59 20.68 -9.57
CA LEU A 120 -0.09 19.41 -9.84
C LEU A 120 -0.05 19.04 -11.32
N ASP A 121 -0.30 20.00 -12.23
CA ASP A 121 -0.25 19.76 -13.67
C ASP A 121 1.15 19.36 -14.14
N ALA A 122 2.20 20.04 -13.65
CA ALA A 122 3.58 19.70 -13.97
C ALA A 122 3.95 18.28 -13.51
N ARG A 123 3.57 17.91 -12.29
CA ARG A 123 3.85 16.58 -11.75
C ARG A 123 2.99 15.48 -12.39
N ALA A 124 1.75 15.75 -12.75
CA ALA A 124 0.90 14.84 -13.51
C ALA A 124 1.51 14.53 -14.89
N LYS A 125 2.04 15.55 -15.58
CA LYS A 125 2.75 15.38 -16.85
C LYS A 125 4.02 14.54 -16.71
N GLU A 126 4.79 14.75 -15.64
CA GLU A 126 5.99 13.95 -15.32
C GLU A 126 5.62 12.47 -15.10
N MET A 127 4.56 12.20 -14.32
CA MET A 127 4.06 10.84 -14.08
C MET A 127 3.63 10.17 -15.38
N GLN A 128 2.84 10.87 -16.22
CA GLN A 128 2.38 10.32 -17.48
C GLN A 128 3.54 10.01 -18.42
N THR A 129 4.51 10.92 -18.54
CA THR A 129 5.71 10.69 -19.34
C THR A 129 6.47 9.44 -18.89
N ALA A 130 6.63 9.24 -17.58
CA ALA A 130 7.30 8.05 -17.04
C ALA A 130 6.54 6.75 -17.37
N ILE A 131 5.21 6.79 -17.30
CA ILE A 131 4.35 5.65 -17.66
C ILE A 131 4.50 5.33 -19.14
N ASP A 132 4.37 6.32 -20.02
CA ASP A 132 4.47 6.15 -21.49
C ASP A 132 5.82 5.58 -21.90
N GLN A 133 6.91 6.08 -21.32
CA GLN A 133 8.26 5.53 -21.53
C GLN A 133 8.41 4.10 -21.05
N SER A 134 7.69 3.67 -20.02
CA SER A 134 7.75 2.31 -19.50
C SER A 134 6.96 1.31 -20.32
N LEU A 135 5.96 1.77 -21.08
CA LEU A 135 5.13 0.94 -21.96
C LEU A 135 5.76 0.71 -23.34
N ASN A 136 6.69 1.58 -23.74
CA ASN A 136 7.38 1.53 -25.04
C ASN A 136 8.72 0.77 -24.98
N LYS A 137 9.02 0.06 -23.90
CA LYS A 137 10.17 -0.83 -23.72
C LYS A 137 9.74 -2.30 -23.73
#